data_6b4d55c8d6ec5ce92d47c293d578264a
#
_entry.id   6b4d55c8d6ec5ce92d47c293d578264a
#
_cell.length_a   1.000
_cell.length_b   1.000
_cell.length_c   1.000
_cell.angle_alpha   90.00
_cell.angle_beta   90.00
_cell.angle_gamma   90.00
#
_symmetry.space_group_name_H-M   'P 1'
#
loop_
_entity.id
_entity.type
_entity.pdbx_description
1 polymer ?
#
loop_
_entity_poly.entity_id
_entity_poly.type
_entity_poly.pdbx_seq_one_letter_code
_entity_poly.pdbx_strand_id
1 'polypeptide(L)'
;AKITAQHGMFCHSFIEKKGEDTTRKYAQANKDAVEEYKRIVREKSIACDLKECDSYVYSEDEEKVRREVVAAQSLGLEASFAEQVEIPVSCAGAVRFSSQAKFHPLKFIEALAEHLTIYEDTSVTRVEGHLVKTPCGSVKAGKIVFAVHFPFINFPGMYFARMHQERSYV
;
A
#
# COMPACT_ATOMS: atom_id res chain seq x y z
N ALA A 1 4.66 2.54 10.76
CA ALA A 1 4.41 1.87 9.46
C ALA A 1 5.17 2.58 8.35
N LYS A 2 5.29 1.94 7.19
CA LYS A 2 5.93 2.50 6.00
C LYS A 2 4.88 3.02 5.01
N ILE A 3 5.25 4.07 4.29
CA ILE A 3 4.57 4.58 3.10
C ILE A 3 5.60 4.45 1.97
N THR A 4 5.39 3.53 1.05
CA THR A 4 6.37 3.25 -0.01
C THR A 4 5.69 2.82 -1.30
N ALA A 5 6.25 3.26 -2.43
CA ALA A 5 5.94 2.74 -3.75
C ALA A 5 6.66 1.41 -4.06
N GLN A 6 7.54 0.95 -3.15
CA GLN A 6 8.29 -0.28 -3.29
C GLN A 6 7.55 -1.46 -2.64
N HIS A 7 6.99 -2.33 -3.46
CA HIS A 7 6.24 -3.53 -3.03
C HIS A 7 7.00 -4.83 -3.37
N GLY A 8 8.26 -4.92 -2.94
CA GLY A 8 9.18 -5.98 -3.30
C GLY A 8 9.92 -5.69 -4.62
N MET A 9 10.53 -6.70 -5.20
CA MET A 9 11.19 -6.63 -6.53
C MET A 9 10.22 -7.11 -7.60
N PHE A 10 9.37 -6.20 -8.11
CA PHE A 10 8.30 -6.54 -9.04
C PHE A 10 8.41 -5.85 -10.40
N CYS A 11 9.19 -4.77 -10.52
CA CYS A 11 9.21 -3.95 -11.74
C CYS A 11 9.61 -4.77 -12.96
N HIS A 12 10.71 -5.52 -12.89
CA HIS A 12 11.18 -6.38 -13.97
C HIS A 12 10.11 -7.42 -14.34
N SER A 13 9.61 -8.17 -13.39
CA SER A 13 8.63 -9.23 -13.65
C SER A 13 7.27 -8.70 -14.14
N PHE A 14 6.89 -7.49 -13.76
CA PHE A 14 5.66 -6.85 -14.23
C PHE A 14 5.80 -6.34 -15.65
N ILE A 15 6.96 -5.79 -16.01
CA ILE A 15 7.26 -5.41 -17.40
C ILE A 15 7.13 -6.64 -18.33
N GLU A 16 7.73 -7.77 -17.92
CA GLU A 16 7.63 -9.02 -18.70
C GLU A 16 6.19 -9.54 -18.83
N LYS A 17 5.40 -9.49 -17.78
CA LYS A 17 4.05 -10.07 -17.73
C LYS A 17 2.96 -9.16 -18.28
N LYS A 18 3.08 -7.84 -18.10
CA LYS A 18 2.02 -6.85 -18.35
C LYS A 18 2.40 -5.78 -19.39
N GLY A 19 3.65 -5.76 -19.80
CA GLY A 19 4.21 -4.71 -20.65
C GLY A 19 4.60 -3.45 -19.87
N GLU A 20 5.48 -2.67 -20.46
CA GLU A 20 6.07 -1.48 -19.84
C GLU A 20 5.03 -0.39 -19.55
N ASP A 21 4.12 -0.11 -20.47
CA ASP A 21 3.11 0.95 -20.31
C ASP A 21 2.18 0.69 -19.11
N THR A 22 1.73 -0.57 -18.93
CA THR A 22 0.87 -0.94 -17.80
C THR A 22 1.63 -0.84 -16.49
N THR A 23 2.89 -1.29 -16.49
CA THR A 23 3.76 -1.26 -15.32
C THR A 23 4.10 0.18 -14.95
N ARG A 24 4.33 1.06 -15.92
CA ARG A 24 4.57 2.50 -15.71
C ARG A 24 3.39 3.19 -15.03
N LYS A 25 2.17 2.91 -15.48
CA LYS A 25 0.95 3.45 -14.85
C LYS A 25 0.82 2.97 -13.40
N TYR A 26 1.12 1.72 -13.14
CA TYR A 26 1.12 1.17 -11.78
C TYR A 26 2.19 1.84 -10.90
N ALA A 27 3.41 1.95 -11.40
CA ALA A 27 4.51 2.60 -10.68
C ALA A 27 4.20 4.07 -10.36
N GLN A 28 3.68 4.81 -11.34
CA GLN A 28 3.28 6.21 -11.16
C GLN A 28 2.16 6.35 -10.13
N ALA A 29 1.12 5.52 -10.19
CA ALA A 29 0.03 5.57 -9.23
C ALA A 29 0.51 5.31 -7.78
N ASN A 30 1.47 4.43 -7.58
CA ASN A 30 2.07 4.20 -6.26
C ASN A 30 2.96 5.37 -5.81
N LYS A 31 3.73 5.98 -6.71
CA LYS A 31 4.49 7.20 -6.42
C LYS A 31 3.57 8.34 -6.01
N ASP A 32 2.50 8.57 -6.77
CA ASP A 32 1.49 9.59 -6.47
C ASP A 32 0.81 9.34 -5.12
N ALA A 33 0.55 8.08 -4.77
CA ALA A 33 -0.03 7.72 -3.48
C ALA A 33 0.91 8.07 -2.30
N VAL A 34 2.23 7.88 -2.44
CA VAL A 34 3.20 8.30 -1.42
C VAL A 34 3.14 9.81 -1.21
N GLU A 35 3.14 10.59 -2.29
CA GLU A 35 3.04 12.05 -2.22
C GLU A 35 1.69 12.52 -1.67
N GLU A 36 0.61 11.82 -1.98
CA GLU A 36 -0.72 12.11 -1.45
C GLU A 36 -0.78 11.93 0.08
N TYR A 37 -0.19 10.88 0.64
CA TYR A 37 -0.06 10.75 2.10
C TYR A 37 0.69 11.93 2.72
N LYS A 38 1.82 12.31 2.13
CA LYS A 38 2.60 13.46 2.61
C LYS A 38 1.80 14.77 2.50
N ARG A 39 1.05 14.95 1.40
CA ARG A 39 0.17 16.11 1.20
C ARG A 39 -0.92 16.19 2.27
N ILE A 40 -1.64 15.09 2.52
CA ILE A 40 -2.69 15.03 3.54
C ILE A 40 -2.15 15.38 4.92
N VAL A 41 -0.99 14.83 5.29
CA VAL A 41 -0.35 15.11 6.58
C VAL A 41 -0.03 16.60 6.72
N ARG A 42 0.53 17.22 5.68
CA ARG A 42 0.86 18.65 5.67
C ARG A 42 -0.38 19.53 5.72
N GLU A 43 -1.34 19.32 4.83
CA GLU A 43 -2.54 20.16 4.71
C GLU A 43 -3.44 20.11 5.94
N LYS A 44 -3.54 18.94 6.56
CA LYS A 44 -4.33 18.75 7.77
C LYS A 44 -3.53 18.92 9.06
N SER A 45 -2.23 19.24 8.96
CA SER A 45 -1.31 19.40 10.11
C SER A 45 -1.34 18.20 11.07
N ILE A 46 -1.38 16.97 10.53
CA ILE A 46 -1.50 15.74 11.33
C ILE A 46 -0.15 15.42 12.00
N ALA A 47 -0.15 15.37 13.34
CA ALA A 47 1.02 15.04 14.15
C ALA A 47 1.20 13.50 14.24
N CYS A 48 1.53 12.85 13.12
CA CYS A 48 1.67 11.39 13.00
C CYS A 48 3.12 10.90 12.88
N ASP A 49 4.09 11.68 13.35
CA ASP A 49 5.51 11.34 13.32
C ASP A 49 6.00 10.99 11.88
N LEU A 50 5.47 11.69 10.88
CA LEU A 50 5.88 11.50 9.48
C LEU A 50 7.36 11.85 9.32
N LYS A 51 8.14 10.89 8.82
CA LYS A 51 9.56 11.06 8.53
C LYS A 51 9.86 10.50 7.14
N GLU A 52 10.44 11.33 6.29
CA GLU A 52 10.96 10.87 5.01
C GLU A 52 12.20 9.99 5.23
N CYS A 53 12.28 8.91 4.46
CA CYS A 53 13.38 7.94 4.51
C CYS A 53 13.39 7.13 3.22
N ASP A 54 14.51 6.48 2.97
CA ASP A 54 14.60 5.53 1.87
C ASP A 54 13.97 4.18 2.25
N SER A 55 13.56 3.41 1.27
CA SER A 55 13.18 2.01 1.44
C SER A 55 14.14 1.09 0.70
N TYR A 56 14.35 -0.10 1.24
CA TYR A 56 15.26 -1.09 0.70
C TYR A 56 14.58 -2.44 0.57
N VAL A 57 14.81 -3.11 -0.56
CA VAL A 57 14.52 -4.53 -0.72
C VAL A 57 15.80 -5.23 -1.12
N TYR A 58 16.30 -6.10 -0.25
CA TYR A 58 17.57 -6.80 -0.43
C TYR A 58 17.39 -8.22 -0.98
N SER A 59 18.47 -8.78 -1.54
CA SER A 59 18.53 -10.15 -2.02
C SER A 59 19.97 -10.69 -1.93
N GLU A 60 20.09 -12.00 -1.89
CA GLU A 60 21.36 -12.73 -2.07
C GLU A 60 21.75 -12.86 -3.55
N ASP A 61 20.87 -12.49 -4.47
CA ASP A 61 21.10 -12.52 -5.93
C ASP A 61 21.30 -11.08 -6.44
N GLU A 62 22.57 -10.71 -6.63
CA GLU A 62 22.97 -9.38 -7.11
C GLU A 62 22.42 -9.08 -8.51
N GLU A 63 22.42 -10.07 -9.40
CA GLU A 63 21.95 -9.86 -10.77
C GLU A 63 20.45 -9.52 -10.79
N LYS A 64 19.67 -10.19 -9.96
CA LYS A 64 18.25 -9.89 -9.76
C LYS A 64 18.02 -8.47 -9.24
N VAL A 65 18.84 -8.04 -8.27
CA VAL A 65 18.78 -6.66 -7.74
C VAL A 65 19.10 -5.65 -8.84
N ARG A 66 20.16 -5.86 -9.61
CA ARG A 66 20.57 -4.94 -10.69
C ARG A 66 19.50 -4.85 -11.80
N ARG A 67 18.93 -5.99 -12.20
CA ARG A 67 17.81 -6.00 -13.17
C ARG A 67 16.60 -5.21 -12.66
N GLU A 68 16.27 -5.35 -11.40
CA GLU A 68 15.16 -4.62 -10.78
C GLU A 68 15.42 -3.11 -10.73
N VAL A 69 16.65 -2.69 -10.39
CA VAL A 69 17.04 -1.27 -10.42
C VAL A 69 16.86 -0.68 -11.82
N VAL A 70 17.37 -1.34 -12.85
CA VAL A 70 17.22 -0.88 -14.24
C VAL A 70 15.75 -0.79 -14.64
N ALA A 71 14.96 -1.81 -14.30
CA ALA A 71 13.54 -1.83 -14.57
C ALA A 71 12.79 -0.70 -13.84
N ALA A 72 13.09 -0.46 -12.57
CA ALA A 72 12.47 0.62 -11.79
C ALA A 72 12.83 2.00 -12.37
N GLN A 73 14.09 2.21 -12.75
CA GLN A 73 14.54 3.46 -13.38
C GLN A 73 13.86 3.70 -14.73
N SER A 74 13.67 2.67 -15.57
CA SER A 74 12.95 2.80 -16.84
C SER A 74 11.49 3.21 -16.68
N LEU A 75 10.91 2.90 -15.53
CA LEU A 75 9.54 3.31 -15.16
C LEU A 75 9.46 4.72 -14.57
N GLY A 76 10.59 5.41 -14.36
CA GLY A 76 10.65 6.75 -13.77
C GLY A 76 10.65 6.78 -12.25
N LEU A 77 10.99 5.65 -11.61
CA LEU A 77 11.17 5.57 -10.16
C LEU A 77 12.61 5.97 -9.78
N GLU A 78 12.75 6.61 -8.61
CA GLU A 78 14.06 7.00 -8.06
C GLU A 78 14.70 5.80 -7.36
N ALA A 79 15.18 4.84 -8.16
CA ALA A 79 15.79 3.61 -7.70
C ALA A 79 17.30 3.63 -7.90
N SER A 80 18.04 3.02 -6.97
CA SER A 80 19.48 2.82 -7.07
C SER A 80 19.90 1.49 -6.46
N PHE A 81 21.06 0.98 -6.87
CA PHE A 81 21.69 -0.17 -6.24
C PHE A 81 22.39 0.26 -4.93
N ALA A 82 22.21 -0.50 -3.87
CA ALA A 82 22.91 -0.36 -2.61
C ALA A 82 23.65 -1.66 -2.28
N GLU A 83 24.93 -1.55 -1.97
CA GLU A 83 25.78 -2.70 -1.58
C GLU A 83 25.45 -3.21 -0.18
N GLN A 84 24.96 -2.33 0.68
CA GLN A 84 24.67 -2.62 2.08
C GLN A 84 23.33 -2.02 2.50
N VAL A 85 22.73 -2.61 3.50
CA VAL A 85 21.53 -2.12 4.19
C VAL A 85 21.86 -1.84 5.65
N GLU A 86 21.10 -0.95 6.31
CA GLU A 86 21.35 -0.52 7.69
C GLU A 86 21.08 -1.63 8.74
N ILE A 87 20.47 -2.74 8.34
CA ILE A 87 20.21 -3.87 9.24
C ILE A 87 21.29 -4.94 9.11
N PRO A 88 21.59 -5.72 10.18
CA PRO A 88 22.64 -6.70 10.21
C PRO A 88 22.26 -8.00 9.47
N VAL A 89 22.00 -7.88 8.16
CA VAL A 89 21.72 -9.03 7.28
C VAL A 89 22.80 -9.13 6.21
N SER A 90 23.19 -10.34 5.88
CA SER A 90 24.04 -10.60 4.73
C SER A 90 23.17 -10.52 3.47
N CYS A 91 23.59 -9.72 2.50
CA CYS A 91 22.95 -9.66 1.18
C CYS A 91 23.97 -9.37 0.10
N ALA A 92 23.69 -9.76 -1.13
CA ALA A 92 24.50 -9.43 -2.30
C ALA A 92 24.22 -8.01 -2.83
N GLY A 93 23.15 -7.38 -2.36
CA GLY A 93 22.75 -6.03 -2.69
C GLY A 93 21.29 -5.77 -2.40
N ALA A 94 20.89 -4.51 -2.54
CA ALA A 94 19.52 -4.05 -2.36
C ALA A 94 19.10 -3.03 -3.43
N VAL A 95 17.82 -3.02 -3.73
CA VAL A 95 17.17 -1.93 -4.47
C VAL A 95 16.76 -0.88 -3.45
N ARG A 96 17.35 0.30 -3.55
CA ARG A 96 16.99 1.48 -2.75
C ARG A 96 16.01 2.35 -3.52
N PHE A 97 14.88 2.69 -2.93
CA PHE A 97 13.96 3.73 -3.41
C PHE A 97 14.06 4.95 -2.52
N SER A 98 14.38 6.09 -3.12
CA SER A 98 14.43 7.38 -2.42
C SER A 98 13.03 7.96 -2.20
N SER A 99 12.95 8.99 -1.35
CA SER A 99 11.73 9.80 -1.16
C SER A 99 10.52 9.03 -0.63
N GLN A 100 10.74 7.93 0.05
CA GLN A 100 9.70 7.18 0.74
C GLN A 100 9.44 7.79 2.13
N ALA A 101 8.58 7.19 2.95
CA ALA A 101 8.31 7.72 4.28
C ALA A 101 7.92 6.63 5.29
N LYS A 102 8.02 6.97 6.57
CA LYS A 102 7.44 6.23 7.69
C LYS A 102 6.62 7.14 8.58
N PHE A 103 5.61 6.59 9.26
CA PHE A 103 4.68 7.35 10.08
C PHE A 103 4.03 6.49 11.16
N HIS A 104 3.29 7.12 12.08
CA HIS A 104 2.47 6.45 13.06
C HIS A 104 1.03 6.30 12.52
N PRO A 105 0.60 5.09 12.07
CA PRO A 105 -0.67 4.93 11.36
C PRO A 105 -1.89 5.21 12.24
N LEU A 106 -1.85 4.87 13.53
CA LEU A 106 -2.98 5.14 14.43
C LEU A 106 -3.21 6.63 14.61
N LYS A 107 -2.17 7.42 14.88
CA LYS A 107 -2.28 8.89 14.96
C LYS A 107 -2.83 9.50 13.67
N PHE A 108 -2.42 8.97 12.53
CA PHE A 108 -2.92 9.42 11.23
C PHE A 108 -4.41 9.12 11.05
N ILE A 109 -4.83 7.88 11.36
CA ILE A 109 -6.23 7.45 11.24
C ILE A 109 -7.11 8.20 12.23
N GLU A 110 -6.68 8.34 13.49
CA GLU A 110 -7.39 9.08 14.54
C GLU A 110 -7.68 10.52 14.11
N ALA A 111 -6.67 11.22 13.58
CA ALA A 111 -6.84 12.59 13.10
C ALA A 111 -7.81 12.68 11.90
N LEU A 112 -7.81 11.71 11.00
CA LEU A 112 -8.76 11.67 9.89
C LEU A 112 -10.19 11.30 10.33
N ALA A 113 -10.32 10.55 11.40
CA ALA A 113 -11.58 10.05 11.93
C ALA A 113 -12.33 11.06 12.82
N GLU A 114 -11.66 12.12 13.29
CA GLU A 114 -12.17 13.07 14.29
C GLU A 114 -13.59 13.62 14.00
N HIS A 115 -13.93 13.78 12.72
CA HIS A 115 -15.22 14.31 12.30
C HIS A 115 -16.13 13.27 11.65
N LEU A 116 -15.81 11.99 11.75
CA LEU A 116 -16.59 10.91 11.17
C LEU A 116 -17.49 10.27 12.22
N THR A 117 -18.71 9.88 11.81
CA THR A 117 -19.55 9.02 12.64
C THR A 117 -19.09 7.57 12.46
N ILE A 118 -18.51 7.00 13.52
CA ILE A 118 -17.98 5.65 13.55
C ILE A 118 -18.81 4.81 14.52
N TYR A 119 -19.22 3.63 14.08
CA TYR A 119 -19.90 2.63 14.89
C TYR A 119 -18.96 1.45 15.11
N GLU A 120 -18.34 1.41 16.28
CA GLU A 120 -17.51 0.29 16.73
C GLU A 120 -18.36 -0.90 17.17
N ASP A 121 -17.78 -2.08 17.24
CA ASP A 121 -18.45 -3.33 17.64
C ASP A 121 -19.77 -3.62 16.87
N THR A 122 -19.88 -3.03 15.68
CA THR A 122 -21.08 -3.08 14.85
C THR A 122 -20.79 -3.81 13.53
N SER A 123 -20.90 -5.13 13.55
CA SER A 123 -20.67 -5.96 12.37
C SER A 123 -21.80 -5.80 11.34
N VAL A 124 -21.43 -5.51 10.10
CA VAL A 124 -22.37 -5.54 8.97
C VAL A 124 -22.62 -7.00 8.59
N THR A 125 -23.88 -7.41 8.67
CA THR A 125 -24.31 -8.80 8.38
C THR A 125 -24.82 -8.97 6.96
N ARG A 126 -25.40 -7.92 6.37
CA ARG A 126 -25.98 -7.97 5.03
C ARG A 126 -26.06 -6.58 4.39
N VAL A 127 -25.95 -6.56 3.08
CA VAL A 127 -26.19 -5.36 2.26
C VAL A 127 -27.21 -5.70 1.16
N GLU A 128 -28.28 -4.93 1.10
CA GLU A 128 -29.36 -5.09 0.13
C GLU A 128 -29.58 -3.75 -0.58
N GLY A 129 -29.06 -3.62 -1.79
CA GLY A 129 -29.07 -2.35 -2.51
C GLY A 129 -28.37 -1.24 -1.69
N HIS A 130 -29.14 -0.26 -1.25
CA HIS A 130 -28.65 0.86 -0.44
C HIS A 130 -28.86 0.68 1.08
N LEU A 131 -29.31 -0.49 1.52
CA LEU A 131 -29.58 -0.79 2.92
C LEU A 131 -28.48 -1.70 3.50
N VAL A 132 -27.78 -1.19 4.51
CA VAL A 132 -26.77 -1.93 5.29
C VAL A 132 -27.42 -2.43 6.58
N LYS A 133 -27.37 -3.74 6.85
CA LYS A 133 -27.96 -4.37 8.03
C LYS A 133 -26.91 -4.78 9.03
N THR A 134 -27.19 -4.53 10.30
CA THR A 134 -26.38 -4.95 11.45
C THR A 134 -27.29 -5.62 12.50
N PRO A 135 -26.76 -6.31 13.51
CA PRO A 135 -27.56 -6.84 14.61
C PRO A 135 -28.32 -5.74 15.40
N CYS A 136 -27.78 -4.53 15.44
CA CYS A 136 -28.33 -3.41 16.21
C CYS A 136 -29.27 -2.51 15.41
N GLY A 137 -29.42 -2.73 14.09
CA GLY A 137 -30.25 -1.89 13.24
C GLY A 137 -29.81 -1.86 11.80
N SER A 138 -30.29 -0.88 11.03
CA SER A 138 -29.93 -0.73 9.61
C SER A 138 -29.68 0.73 9.25
N VAL A 139 -28.79 0.92 8.28
CA VAL A 139 -28.43 2.23 7.73
C VAL A 139 -28.73 2.26 6.26
N LYS A 140 -29.43 3.29 5.81
CA LYS A 140 -29.65 3.56 4.39
C LYS A 140 -28.61 4.56 3.90
N ALA A 141 -27.85 4.20 2.88
CA ALA A 141 -26.76 5.02 2.33
C ALA A 141 -26.91 5.23 0.82
N GLY A 142 -26.52 6.40 0.32
CA GLY A 142 -26.50 6.70 -1.11
C GLY A 142 -25.39 5.94 -1.85
N LYS A 143 -24.25 5.74 -1.17
CA LYS A 143 -23.11 4.96 -1.66
C LYS A 143 -22.56 4.10 -0.52
N ILE A 144 -22.09 2.90 -0.84
CA ILE A 144 -21.50 1.96 0.11
C ILE A 144 -20.12 1.57 -0.41
N VAL A 145 -19.09 1.72 0.44
CA VAL A 145 -17.72 1.34 0.14
C VAL A 145 -17.32 0.20 1.07
N PHE A 146 -16.88 -0.91 0.49
CA PHE A 146 -16.35 -2.05 1.24
C PHE A 146 -14.83 -1.88 1.39
N ALA A 147 -14.40 -1.28 2.47
CA ALA A 147 -12.99 -1.10 2.80
C ALA A 147 -12.50 -2.18 3.77
N VAL A 148 -12.78 -3.43 3.47
CA VAL A 148 -12.45 -4.62 4.28
C VAL A 148 -11.41 -5.48 3.58
N HIS A 149 -10.57 -6.21 4.33
CA HIS A 149 -9.58 -7.11 3.76
C HIS A 149 -10.24 -8.26 2.98
N PHE A 150 -11.30 -8.85 3.55
CA PHE A 150 -12.07 -9.92 2.92
C PHE A 150 -13.54 -9.51 2.86
N PRO A 151 -14.05 -9.15 1.67
CA PRO A 151 -15.46 -8.86 1.50
C PRO A 151 -16.31 -10.09 1.85
N PHE A 152 -17.26 -9.92 2.76
CA PHE A 152 -18.21 -10.98 3.13
C PHE A 152 -19.32 -11.19 2.08
N ILE A 153 -19.40 -10.29 1.09
CA ILE A 153 -20.30 -10.41 -0.06
C ILE A 153 -19.60 -11.25 -1.14
N ASN A 154 -20.13 -12.43 -1.37
CA ASN A 154 -19.57 -13.37 -2.34
C ASN A 154 -20.12 -13.19 -3.76
N PHE A 155 -21.27 -12.54 -3.91
CA PHE A 155 -21.93 -12.34 -5.20
C PHE A 155 -22.29 -10.86 -5.42
N PRO A 156 -22.03 -10.33 -6.64
CA PRO A 156 -21.22 -10.91 -7.69
C PRO A 156 -19.73 -10.84 -7.35
N GLY A 157 -18.89 -11.75 -7.83
CA GLY A 157 -17.43 -11.62 -7.80
C GLY A 157 -16.64 -12.78 -7.19
N MET A 158 -17.25 -13.60 -6.34
CA MET A 158 -16.59 -14.74 -5.70
C MET A 158 -15.20 -14.38 -5.11
N TYR A 159 -15.14 -13.32 -4.32
CA TYR A 159 -13.88 -12.74 -3.84
C TYR A 159 -13.06 -13.72 -3.00
N PHE A 160 -13.71 -14.57 -2.21
CA PHE A 160 -13.05 -15.62 -1.41
C PHE A 160 -12.18 -16.57 -2.25
N ALA A 161 -12.54 -16.81 -3.51
CA ALA A 161 -11.79 -17.68 -4.42
C ALA A 161 -10.65 -16.94 -5.16
N ARG A 162 -10.56 -15.63 -5.04
CA ARG A 162 -9.61 -14.78 -5.76
C ARG A 162 -8.61 -14.07 -4.85
N MET A 163 -8.79 -14.18 -3.54
CA MET A 163 -7.97 -13.49 -2.56
C MET A 163 -7.20 -14.51 -1.72
N HIS A 164 -5.94 -14.25 -1.53
CA HIS A 164 -5.05 -15.00 -0.65
C HIS A 164 -4.46 -14.06 0.38
N GLN A 165 -4.37 -14.52 1.63
CA GLN A 165 -3.82 -13.72 2.72
C GLN A 165 -2.43 -14.22 3.09
N GLU A 166 -1.47 -13.30 3.07
CA GLU A 166 -0.12 -13.53 3.59
C GLU A 166 0.19 -12.50 4.67
N ARG A 167 0.94 -12.90 5.69
CA ARG A 167 1.47 -11.98 6.69
C ARG A 167 2.85 -11.53 6.26
N SER A 168 3.07 -10.22 6.32
CA SER A 168 4.40 -9.63 6.23
C SER A 168 4.72 -8.88 7.52
N TYR A 169 5.99 -8.87 7.88
CA TYR A 169 6.52 -8.13 9.03
C TYR A 169 7.41 -7.00 8.51
N VAL A 170 7.36 -5.85 9.18
CA VAL A 170 8.10 -4.63 8.82
C VAL A 170 8.87 -4.13 10.03
#